data_da558806fd47d663b8f8e1a455c4460e
#
_entry.id   da558806fd47d663b8f8e1a455c4460e
#
_cell.length_a   1.000
_cell.length_b   1.000
_cell.length_c   1.000
_cell.angle_alpha   90.00
_cell.angle_beta   90.00
_cell.angle_gamma   90.00
#
_symmetry.space_group_name_H-M   'P 1'
#
loop_
_entity.id
_entity.type
_entity.pdbx_description
1 polymer ?
#
loop_
_entity_poly.entity_id
_entity_poly.type
_entity_poly.pdbx_seq_one_letter_code
_entity_poly.pdbx_strand_id
1 'polypeptide(L)'
;MGDFNAVFGRLRGILEPYGRRLHVVDDTPTAYSVDMAPAAERNPTTWFGGVRVGKRYVSYYLMPVYVEPALLGTVSAGLRRRMQGKSCFNFTAVDEALFSELEALTRDGYERTAGNPAWGAAKRVEHGMAHRRAFGSLSDGGH
;
A
#
# COMPACT_ATOMS: atom_id res chain seq x y z
N MET A 1 17.04 5.25 17.01
CA MET A 1 15.87 5.86 16.47
C MET A 1 16.04 6.18 15.01
N GLY A 2 15.20 5.66 14.14
CA GLY A 2 15.33 5.87 12.72
C GLY A 2 14.96 7.29 12.32
N ASP A 3 15.43 7.69 11.15
CA ASP A 3 15.01 8.94 10.54
C ASP A 3 13.74 8.66 9.74
N PHE A 4 12.60 8.95 10.31
CA PHE A 4 11.31 8.65 9.70
C PHE A 4 11.10 9.45 8.41
N ASN A 5 11.70 10.63 8.28
CA ASN A 5 11.60 11.38 7.04
C ASN A 5 12.31 10.66 5.90
N ALA A 6 13.48 10.08 6.18
CA ALA A 6 14.20 9.30 5.17
C ALA A 6 13.44 8.04 4.82
N VAL A 7 12.89 7.35 5.82
CA VAL A 7 12.09 6.15 5.58
C VAL A 7 10.87 6.49 4.73
N PHE A 8 10.16 7.55 5.09
CA PHE A 8 8.99 7.98 4.34
C PHE A 8 9.35 8.32 2.90
N GLY A 9 10.41 9.08 2.70
CA GLY A 9 10.83 9.48 1.37
C GLY A 9 11.17 8.31 0.46
N ARG A 10 11.86 7.30 1.01
CA ARG A 10 12.19 6.11 0.25
C ARG A 10 10.94 5.32 -0.12
N LEU A 11 10.03 5.11 0.83
CA LEU A 11 8.80 4.37 0.59
C LEU A 11 7.86 5.12 -0.33
N ARG A 12 7.76 6.45 -0.16
CA ARG A 12 6.99 7.27 -1.09
C ARG A 12 7.50 7.11 -2.52
N GLY A 13 8.82 7.05 -2.69
CA GLY A 13 9.43 6.88 -3.99
C GLY A 13 9.00 5.60 -4.70
N ILE A 14 8.67 4.56 -3.94
CA ILE A 14 8.16 3.31 -4.52
C ILE A 14 6.77 3.53 -5.13
N LEU A 15 5.94 4.34 -4.48
CA LEU A 15 4.57 4.58 -4.94
C LEU A 15 4.44 5.66 -6.00
N GLU A 16 5.37 6.60 -6.06
CA GLU A 16 5.25 7.74 -6.97
C GLU A 16 5.02 7.37 -8.44
N PRO A 17 5.69 6.36 -8.99
CA PRO A 17 5.41 5.97 -10.38
C PRO A 17 3.95 5.60 -10.62
N TYR A 18 3.33 5.01 -9.61
CA TYR A 18 1.92 4.61 -9.71
C TYR A 18 0.99 5.79 -9.48
N GLY A 19 1.41 6.75 -8.66
CA GLY A 19 0.67 7.99 -8.51
C GLY A 19 0.53 8.75 -9.83
N ARG A 20 1.54 8.64 -10.69
CA ARG A 20 1.50 9.28 -12.00
C ARG A 20 0.57 8.57 -12.98
N ARG A 21 0.29 7.29 -12.73
CA ARG A 21 -0.59 6.48 -13.60
C ARG A 21 -2.02 6.39 -13.07
N LEU A 22 -2.17 6.55 -11.77
CA LEU A 22 -3.44 6.41 -11.08
C LEU A 22 -3.84 7.76 -10.50
N HIS A 23 -4.41 7.79 -9.30
CA HIS A 23 -4.90 9.02 -8.71
C HIS A 23 -4.31 9.22 -7.33
N VAL A 24 -3.61 10.33 -7.12
CA VAL A 24 -3.05 10.67 -5.82
C VAL A 24 -4.15 11.23 -4.93
N VAL A 25 -4.32 10.63 -3.75
CA VAL A 25 -5.35 11.04 -2.79
C VAL A 25 -4.74 11.92 -1.71
N ASP A 26 -3.59 11.54 -1.19
CA ASP A 26 -2.87 12.32 -0.19
C ASP A 26 -1.46 12.56 -0.67
N ASP A 27 -0.99 13.78 -0.47
CA ASP A 27 0.38 14.14 -0.82
C ASP A 27 0.83 15.21 0.15
N THR A 28 1.23 14.79 1.35
CA THR A 28 1.66 15.67 2.42
C THR A 28 3.04 15.24 2.90
N PRO A 29 3.69 16.02 3.77
CA PRO A 29 4.99 15.62 4.31
C PRO A 29 4.97 14.31 5.11
N THR A 30 3.79 13.84 5.52
CA THR A 30 3.68 12.64 6.36
C THR A 30 2.78 11.56 5.78
N ALA A 31 2.18 11.80 4.61
CA ALA A 31 1.29 10.80 4.00
C ALA A 31 1.27 10.94 2.48
N TYR A 32 1.34 9.80 1.80
CA TYR A 32 1.19 9.74 0.35
C TYR A 32 0.32 8.54 0.04
N SER A 33 -0.77 8.75 -0.71
CA SER A 33 -1.75 7.69 -0.94
C SER A 33 -2.23 7.73 -2.37
N VAL A 34 -2.45 6.54 -2.94
CA VAL A 34 -2.80 6.38 -4.36
C VAL A 34 -4.04 5.50 -4.47
N ASP A 35 -4.99 5.94 -5.30
CA ASP A 35 -6.23 5.20 -5.54
C ASP A 35 -6.33 4.84 -7.02
N MET A 36 -6.93 3.70 -7.31
CA MET A 36 -7.10 3.22 -8.69
C MET A 36 -8.21 3.94 -9.43
N ALA A 37 -9.11 4.62 -8.72
CA ALA A 37 -10.28 5.26 -9.30
C ALA A 37 -10.25 6.77 -9.10
N PRO A 38 -10.90 7.54 -10.01
CA PRO A 38 -11.06 8.97 -9.79
C PRO A 38 -12.00 9.24 -8.62
N ALA A 39 -11.97 10.47 -8.11
CA ALA A 39 -12.66 10.84 -6.88
C ALA A 39 -14.12 10.40 -6.83
N ALA A 40 -14.84 10.57 -7.93
CA ALA A 40 -16.28 10.28 -7.96
C ALA A 40 -16.58 8.78 -7.85
N GLU A 41 -15.60 7.93 -8.09
CA GLU A 41 -15.81 6.47 -8.12
C GLU A 41 -15.06 5.72 -7.04
N ARG A 42 -14.41 6.44 -6.12
CA ARG A 42 -13.62 5.81 -5.08
C ARG A 42 -14.48 5.09 -4.05
N ASN A 43 -13.98 3.95 -3.64
CA ASN A 43 -14.55 3.20 -2.51
C ASN A 43 -13.39 2.40 -1.90
N PRO A 44 -13.60 1.73 -0.76
CA PRO A 44 -12.50 1.01 -0.12
C PRO A 44 -11.81 -0.02 -0.99
N THR A 45 -12.49 -0.54 -2.01
CA THR A 45 -11.89 -1.57 -2.87
C THR A 45 -11.06 -0.99 -3.99
N THR A 46 -11.10 0.32 -4.23
CA THR A 46 -10.32 0.94 -5.30
C THR A 46 -8.98 1.49 -4.81
N TRP A 47 -8.74 1.51 -3.51
CA TRP A 47 -7.49 2.00 -2.95
C TRP A 47 -6.34 1.07 -3.35
N PHE A 48 -5.26 1.67 -3.86
CA PHE A 48 -4.09 0.90 -4.26
C PHE A 48 -3.09 0.74 -3.13
N GLY A 49 -2.69 1.82 -2.52
CA GLY A 49 -1.72 1.77 -1.45
C GLY A 49 -1.35 3.15 -0.93
N GLY A 50 -0.53 3.16 0.11
CA GLY A 50 -0.11 4.41 0.70
C GLY A 50 1.02 4.23 1.67
N VAL A 51 1.60 5.34 2.09
CA VAL A 51 2.64 5.36 3.12
C VAL A 51 2.33 6.50 4.07
N ARG A 52 2.56 6.27 5.36
CA ARG A 52 2.22 7.24 6.39
C ARG A 52 3.21 7.19 7.54
N VAL A 53 3.63 8.36 8.00
CA VAL A 53 4.48 8.48 9.20
C VAL A 53 3.60 8.39 10.42
N GLY A 54 3.87 7.41 11.29
CA GLY A 54 3.18 7.25 12.57
C GLY A 54 4.10 7.61 13.71
N LYS A 55 3.64 7.36 14.92
CA LYS A 55 4.41 7.69 16.12
C LYS A 55 5.59 6.75 16.33
N ARG A 56 5.42 5.48 15.98
CA ARG A 56 6.43 4.46 16.28
C ARG A 56 7.13 3.93 15.05
N TYR A 57 6.53 4.08 13.88
CA TYR A 57 7.09 3.57 12.65
C TYR A 57 6.41 4.26 11.46
N VAL A 58 6.99 4.03 10.29
CA VAL A 58 6.41 4.45 9.03
C VAL A 58 5.73 3.21 8.44
N SER A 59 4.47 3.35 8.06
CA SER A 59 3.67 2.23 7.55
C SER A 59 3.49 2.34 6.05
N TYR A 60 3.68 1.22 5.37
CA TYR A 60 3.48 1.09 3.93
C TYR A 60 2.33 0.12 3.72
N TYR A 61 1.30 0.57 3.01
CA TYR A 61 0.10 -0.22 2.76
C TYR A 61 0.02 -0.58 1.29
N LEU A 62 -0.37 -1.83 1.00
CA LEU A 62 -0.49 -2.29 -0.38
C LEU A 62 -1.72 -3.18 -0.48
N MET A 63 -2.82 -2.61 -0.98
CA MET A 63 -4.11 -3.31 -1.00
C MET A 63 -4.11 -4.58 -1.87
N PRO A 64 -3.40 -4.62 -3.01
CA PRO A 64 -3.36 -5.88 -3.79
C PRO A 64 -2.94 -7.10 -2.98
N VAL A 65 -2.06 -6.93 -1.98
CA VAL A 65 -1.63 -8.04 -1.12
C VAL A 65 -2.78 -8.55 -0.26
N TYR A 66 -3.68 -7.65 0.12
CA TYR A 66 -4.84 -8.02 0.93
C TYR A 66 -5.79 -8.93 0.15
N VAL A 67 -6.07 -8.59 -1.10
CA VAL A 67 -7.03 -9.35 -1.90
C VAL A 67 -6.39 -10.53 -2.61
N GLU A 68 -5.07 -10.53 -2.77
CA GLU A 68 -4.34 -11.58 -3.47
C GLU A 68 -3.13 -11.98 -2.62
N PRO A 69 -3.35 -12.72 -1.51
CA PRO A 69 -2.22 -13.06 -0.61
C PRO A 69 -1.14 -13.90 -1.27
N ALA A 70 -1.44 -14.56 -2.38
CA ALA A 70 -0.45 -15.33 -3.11
C ALA A 70 0.73 -14.46 -3.58
N LEU A 71 0.52 -13.13 -3.70
CA LEU A 71 1.60 -12.22 -4.04
C LEU A 71 2.74 -12.27 -3.04
N LEU A 72 2.46 -12.69 -1.80
CA LEU A 72 3.49 -12.80 -0.76
C LEU A 72 4.35 -14.06 -0.88
N GLY A 73 4.07 -14.90 -1.87
CA GLY A 73 4.77 -16.18 -1.99
C GLY A 73 6.26 -16.07 -2.20
N THR A 74 6.72 -14.95 -2.75
CA THR A 74 8.14 -14.77 -3.08
C THR A 74 8.87 -13.81 -2.13
N VAL A 75 8.17 -13.22 -1.15
CA VAL A 75 8.85 -12.28 -0.25
C VAL A 75 9.63 -13.02 0.82
N SER A 76 10.70 -12.39 1.30
CA SER A 76 11.57 -12.98 2.32
C SER A 76 10.89 -13.02 3.68
N ALA A 77 11.44 -13.86 4.57
CA ALA A 77 10.99 -13.88 5.96
C ALA A 77 11.21 -12.52 6.61
N GLY A 78 12.26 -11.79 6.21
CA GLY A 78 12.52 -10.47 6.74
C GLY A 78 11.41 -9.49 6.44
N LEU A 79 10.91 -9.50 5.21
CA LEU A 79 9.82 -8.61 4.85
C LEU A 79 8.51 -9.04 5.52
N ARG A 80 8.26 -10.34 5.60
CA ARG A 80 7.05 -10.83 6.29
C ARG A 80 7.03 -10.41 7.74
N ARG A 81 8.18 -10.36 8.40
CA ARG A 81 8.25 -9.93 9.79
C ARG A 81 7.89 -8.46 9.98
N ARG A 82 7.92 -7.67 8.91
CA ARG A 82 7.51 -6.27 8.98
C ARG A 82 6.00 -6.10 8.86
N MET A 83 5.28 -7.16 8.53
CA MET A 83 3.83 -7.05 8.35
C MET A 83 3.09 -6.98 9.68
N GLN A 84 2.09 -6.10 9.68
CA GLN A 84 1.10 -6.06 10.74
C GLN A 84 -0.25 -6.11 10.04
N GLY A 85 -0.99 -7.18 10.27
CA GLY A 85 -2.20 -7.42 9.50
C GLY A 85 -1.87 -7.95 8.11
N LYS A 86 -2.77 -7.76 7.17
CA LYS A 86 -2.71 -8.42 5.87
C LYS A 86 -2.16 -7.58 4.73
N SER A 87 -1.99 -6.28 4.93
CA SER A 87 -1.57 -5.40 3.84
C SER A 87 -0.65 -4.28 4.30
N CYS A 88 -0.21 -4.29 5.54
CA CYS A 88 0.59 -3.22 6.13
C CYS A 88 1.99 -3.72 6.47
N PHE A 89 3.00 -2.93 6.12
CA PHE A 89 4.40 -3.20 6.43
C PHE A 89 4.95 -2.01 7.23
N ASN A 90 5.55 -2.26 8.38
CA ASN A 90 6.04 -1.21 9.28
C ASN A 90 7.56 -1.17 9.34
N PHE A 91 8.12 0.03 9.24
CA PHE A 91 9.57 0.23 9.25
C PHE A 91 9.96 1.36 10.18
N THR A 92 11.09 1.18 10.86
CA THR A 92 11.64 2.22 11.72
C THR A 92 12.96 2.79 11.18
N ALA A 93 13.51 2.16 10.15
CA ALA A 93 14.76 2.59 9.54
C ALA A 93 14.75 2.22 8.07
N VAL A 94 15.61 2.87 7.30
CA VAL A 94 15.78 2.52 5.88
C VAL A 94 16.42 1.14 5.79
N ASP A 95 15.83 0.28 4.99
CA ASP A 95 16.31 -1.07 4.72
C ASP A 95 16.19 -1.31 3.23
N GLU A 96 17.26 -1.04 2.50
CA GLU A 96 17.19 -1.07 1.03
C GLU A 96 16.89 -2.45 0.48
N ALA A 97 17.34 -3.50 1.14
CA ALA A 97 17.05 -4.85 0.68
C ALA A 97 15.55 -5.15 0.75
N LEU A 98 14.91 -4.80 1.87
CA LEU A 98 13.48 -4.99 2.02
C LEU A 98 12.69 -4.02 1.14
N PHE A 99 13.17 -2.79 0.96
CA PHE A 99 12.50 -1.83 0.09
C PHE A 99 12.53 -2.28 -1.36
N SER A 100 13.62 -2.94 -1.78
CA SER A 100 13.70 -3.52 -3.11
C SER A 100 12.65 -4.61 -3.31
N GLU A 101 12.42 -5.42 -2.28
CA GLU A 101 11.35 -6.43 -2.33
C GLU A 101 9.98 -5.77 -2.39
N LEU A 102 9.77 -4.69 -1.62
CA LEU A 102 8.51 -3.95 -1.67
C LEU A 102 8.26 -3.35 -3.05
N GLU A 103 9.31 -2.86 -3.67
CA GLU A 103 9.19 -2.29 -5.01
C GLU A 103 8.70 -3.34 -6.01
N ALA A 104 9.29 -4.54 -5.96
CA ALA A 104 8.87 -5.64 -6.83
C ALA A 104 7.45 -6.08 -6.50
N LEU A 105 7.12 -6.15 -5.22
CA LEU A 105 5.79 -6.54 -4.78
C LEU A 105 4.73 -5.54 -5.23
N THR A 106 5.06 -4.25 -5.16
CA THR A 106 4.16 -3.19 -5.61
C THR A 106 3.90 -3.28 -7.10
N ARG A 107 4.97 -3.53 -7.88
CA ARG A 107 4.84 -3.70 -9.33
C ARG A 107 3.95 -4.90 -9.65
N ASP A 108 4.20 -6.03 -8.99
CA ASP A 108 3.40 -7.23 -9.23
C ASP A 108 1.94 -7.00 -8.84
N GLY A 109 1.72 -6.31 -7.73
CA GLY A 109 0.39 -5.96 -7.29
C GLY A 109 -0.33 -5.06 -8.28
N TYR A 110 0.38 -4.08 -8.82
CA TYR A 110 -0.18 -3.20 -9.84
C TYR A 110 -0.61 -3.99 -11.09
N GLU A 111 0.27 -4.88 -11.55
CA GLU A 111 -0.02 -5.66 -12.75
C GLU A 111 -1.19 -6.61 -12.55
N ARG A 112 -1.35 -7.11 -11.34
CA ARG A 112 -2.46 -8.02 -11.02
C ARG A 112 -3.78 -7.31 -10.79
N THR A 113 -3.76 -6.02 -10.50
CA THR A 113 -4.97 -5.27 -10.13
C THR A 113 -5.23 -4.11 -11.08
N ALA A 114 -4.62 -2.96 -10.85
CA ALA A 114 -4.89 -1.75 -11.61
C ALA A 114 -4.59 -1.93 -13.10
N GLY A 115 -3.62 -2.75 -13.42
CA GLY A 115 -3.31 -3.07 -14.80
C GLY A 115 -4.23 -4.10 -15.43
N ASN A 116 -5.21 -4.61 -14.68
CA ASN A 116 -6.13 -5.66 -15.15
C ASN A 116 -7.57 -5.21 -14.91
N PRO A 117 -8.25 -4.63 -15.92
CA PRO A 117 -9.61 -4.13 -15.75
C PRO A 117 -10.61 -5.21 -15.30
N ALA A 118 -10.47 -6.44 -15.80
CA ALA A 118 -11.39 -7.52 -15.43
C ALA A 118 -11.26 -7.87 -13.96
N TRP A 119 -10.03 -7.84 -13.44
CA TRP A 119 -9.78 -8.10 -12.02
C TRP A 119 -10.49 -7.06 -11.16
N GLY A 120 -10.30 -5.79 -11.50
CA GLY A 120 -10.84 -4.70 -10.69
C GLY A 120 -12.35 -4.79 -10.50
N ALA A 121 -13.07 -5.06 -11.57
CA ALA A 121 -14.51 -5.15 -11.50
C ALA A 121 -14.97 -6.34 -10.63
N ALA A 122 -14.39 -7.51 -10.84
CA ALA A 122 -14.78 -8.72 -10.13
C ALA A 122 -14.44 -8.65 -8.64
N LYS A 123 -13.22 -8.26 -8.33
CA LYS A 123 -12.77 -8.23 -6.93
C LYS A 123 -13.44 -7.14 -6.11
N ARG A 124 -13.80 -6.04 -6.76
CA ARG A 124 -14.47 -4.95 -6.07
C ARG A 124 -15.80 -5.42 -5.47
N VAL A 125 -16.58 -6.16 -6.23
CA VAL A 125 -17.85 -6.70 -5.76
C VAL A 125 -17.61 -7.72 -4.66
N GLU A 126 -16.64 -8.61 -4.86
CA GLU A 126 -16.39 -9.72 -3.97
C GLU A 126 -15.90 -9.28 -2.59
N HIS A 127 -15.05 -8.26 -2.54
CA HIS A 127 -14.38 -7.87 -1.30
C HIS A 127 -14.85 -6.53 -0.74
N GLY A 128 -15.94 -5.98 -1.21
CA GLY A 128 -16.38 -4.65 -0.84
C GLY A 128 -16.47 -4.42 0.66
N MET A 129 -17.14 -5.34 1.38
CA MET A 129 -17.33 -5.18 2.83
C MET A 129 -16.03 -5.30 3.60
N ALA A 130 -15.20 -6.27 3.24
CA ALA A 130 -13.93 -6.47 3.92
C ALA A 130 -13.00 -5.27 3.70
N HIS A 131 -12.97 -4.73 2.50
CA HIS A 131 -12.14 -3.58 2.18
C HIS A 131 -12.62 -2.33 2.91
N ARG A 132 -13.92 -2.16 3.04
CA ARG A 132 -14.46 -1.01 3.76
C ARG A 132 -13.95 -0.99 5.19
N ARG A 133 -13.92 -2.14 5.85
CA ARG A 133 -13.42 -2.24 7.21
C ARG A 133 -11.92 -1.95 7.28
N ALA A 134 -11.16 -2.50 6.36
CA ALA A 134 -9.72 -2.29 6.33
C ALA A 134 -9.39 -0.82 6.07
N PHE A 135 -10.11 -0.19 5.17
CA PHE A 135 -9.90 1.21 4.86
C PHE A 135 -10.26 2.11 6.04
N GLY A 136 -11.36 1.81 6.70
CA GLY A 136 -11.74 2.53 7.91
C GLY A 136 -10.67 2.44 8.98
N SER A 137 -10.10 1.27 9.15
CA SER A 137 -9.02 1.05 10.09
C SER A 137 -7.80 1.92 9.74
N LEU A 138 -7.48 2.03 8.45
CA LEU A 138 -6.41 2.89 8.00
C LEU A 138 -6.69 4.35 8.35
N SER A 139 -7.91 4.81 8.08
CA SER A 139 -8.29 6.20 8.36
C SER A 139 -8.17 6.55 9.83
N ASP A 140 -8.58 5.62 10.66
CA ASP A 140 -8.55 5.85 12.10
C ASP A 140 -7.21 5.59 12.71
N GLY A 141 -6.61 4.50 12.30
CA GLY A 141 -5.41 4.00 12.94
C GLY A 141 -4.17 4.68 12.47
N GLY A 142 -4.25 5.42 11.41
CA GLY A 142 -3.09 6.08 10.87
C GLY A 142 -2.52 7.11 11.81
N HIS A 143 -3.04 7.17 12.90
CA HIS A 143 -2.55 8.12 13.83
C HIS A 143 -2.19 7.65 15.15
#